data_990c63878d52b6bd88a7a3aeb94c37bb
#
_entry.id   990c63878d52b6bd88a7a3aeb94c37bb
#
_cell.length_a   1.000
_cell.length_b   1.000
_cell.length_c   1.000
_cell.angle_alpha   90.00
_cell.angle_beta   90.00
_cell.angle_gamma   90.00
#
_symmetry.space_group_name_H-M   'P 1'
#
loop_
_entity.id
_entity.type
_entity.pdbx_description
1 polymer ?
#
loop_
_entity_poly.entity_id
_entity_poly.type
_entity_poly.pdbx_seq_one_letter_code
_entity_poly.pdbx_strand_id
1 'polypeptide(L)'
;MKKYIYLSILIVLFLSCKSSKTLNNQDIDLNCEEMVVEIVRSSSLDWKRFPNAFTRIDRVENDSIFIKVFFDMDISDEPNTKQVVENTIAWLLLDLSEKKLYNITYNLENPKKVDFNKKLVSKNKCKILLNNSSQK
;
A
#
# COMPACT_ATOMS: atom_id res chain seq x y z
N MET A 1 -47.88 -16.35 36.41
CA MET A 1 -47.32 -16.88 35.11
C MET A 1 -47.11 -15.83 34.03
N LYS A 2 -47.88 -14.76 33.96
CA LYS A 2 -47.66 -13.70 32.90
C LYS A 2 -46.36 -12.90 33.03
N LYS A 3 -45.78 -12.75 34.22
CA LYS A 3 -44.53 -11.99 34.44
C LYS A 3 -43.25 -12.65 33.89
N TYR A 4 -43.25 -13.97 33.79
CA TYR A 4 -42.06 -14.70 33.28
C TYR A 4 -41.96 -14.73 31.76
N ILE A 5 -43.10 -14.54 31.07
CA ILE A 5 -43.12 -14.50 29.60
C ILE A 5 -42.43 -13.25 29.07
N TYR A 6 -42.60 -12.10 29.73
CA TYR A 6 -41.92 -10.85 29.33
C TYR A 6 -40.41 -10.89 29.56
N LEU A 7 -39.95 -11.56 30.61
CA LEU A 7 -38.52 -11.73 30.89
C LEU A 7 -37.87 -12.62 29.85
N SER A 8 -38.55 -13.68 29.39
CA SER A 8 -38.05 -14.59 28.34
C SER A 8 -37.94 -13.90 26.99
N ILE A 9 -38.86 -13.01 26.62
CA ILE A 9 -38.82 -12.24 25.36
C ILE A 9 -37.71 -11.21 25.37
N LEU A 10 -37.40 -10.60 26.52
CA LEU A 10 -36.32 -9.60 26.64
C LEU A 10 -34.94 -10.22 26.43
N ILE A 11 -34.72 -11.46 26.87
CA ILE A 11 -33.45 -12.18 26.73
C ILE A 11 -33.16 -12.54 25.26
N VAL A 12 -34.19 -12.86 24.47
CA VAL A 12 -34.02 -13.22 23.05
C VAL A 12 -33.60 -12.02 22.19
N LEU A 13 -33.96 -10.79 22.58
CA LEU A 13 -33.59 -9.57 21.84
C LEU A 13 -32.13 -9.20 21.99
N PHE A 14 -31.40 -9.67 23.00
CA PHE A 14 -29.99 -9.39 23.20
C PHE A 14 -29.05 -10.35 22.47
N LEU A 15 -29.53 -11.47 21.93
CA LEU A 15 -28.72 -12.47 21.22
C LEU A 15 -28.58 -12.21 19.71
N SER A 16 -29.20 -11.14 19.18
CA SER A 16 -29.20 -10.83 17.74
C SER A 16 -28.16 -9.81 17.32
N CYS A 17 -27.10 -9.59 18.11
CA CYS A 17 -25.94 -8.80 17.67
C CYS A 17 -24.96 -9.69 16.91
N LYS A 18 -25.33 -10.09 15.67
CA LYS A 18 -24.33 -10.53 14.69
C LYS A 18 -23.49 -9.31 14.33
N SER A 19 -22.34 -9.20 14.98
CA SER A 19 -21.28 -8.33 14.53
C SER A 19 -20.84 -8.81 13.14
N SER A 20 -21.42 -8.24 12.09
CA SER A 20 -20.86 -8.29 10.76
C SER A 20 -19.51 -7.59 10.86
N LYS A 21 -18.42 -8.35 10.83
CA LYS A 21 -17.09 -7.81 10.54
C LYS A 21 -17.19 -7.13 9.17
N THR A 22 -17.40 -5.83 9.18
CA THR A 22 -17.11 -5.00 8.02
C THR A 22 -15.61 -5.18 7.81
N LEU A 23 -15.22 -5.92 6.77
CA LEU A 23 -13.84 -5.90 6.30
C LEU A 23 -13.56 -4.44 5.97
N ASN A 24 -12.80 -3.79 6.83
CA ASN A 24 -12.39 -2.41 6.61
C ASN A 24 -11.55 -2.42 5.34
N ASN A 25 -11.97 -1.65 4.33
CA ASN A 25 -11.20 -1.43 3.10
C ASN A 25 -9.76 -0.95 3.40
N GLN A 26 -9.53 -0.36 4.57
CA GLN A 26 -8.21 0.03 5.07
C GLN A 26 -7.25 -1.16 5.28
N ASP A 27 -7.70 -2.29 5.78
CA ASP A 27 -6.83 -3.46 6.05
C ASP A 27 -6.32 -4.11 4.76
N ILE A 28 -7.07 -3.97 3.66
CA ILE A 28 -6.69 -4.56 2.37
C ILE A 28 -5.73 -3.64 1.61
N ASP A 29 -5.89 -2.33 1.74
CA ASP A 29 -4.97 -1.33 1.17
C ASP A 29 -3.62 -1.37 1.88
N LEU A 30 -3.58 -1.46 3.21
CA LEU A 30 -2.35 -1.67 3.98
C LEU A 30 -1.58 -2.91 3.50
N ASN A 31 -2.28 -3.99 3.22
CA ASN A 31 -1.66 -5.23 2.76
C ASN A 31 -1.02 -5.11 1.36
N CYS A 32 -1.55 -4.26 0.47
CA CYS A 32 -0.93 -3.95 -0.81
C CYS A 32 0.30 -3.07 -0.65
N GLU A 33 0.23 -2.02 0.18
CA GLU A 33 1.36 -1.13 0.46
C GLU A 33 2.51 -1.87 1.12
N GLU A 34 2.25 -2.71 2.11
CA GLU A 34 3.26 -3.56 2.75
C GLU A 34 3.96 -4.46 1.73
N MET A 35 3.19 -5.12 0.85
CA MET A 35 3.74 -5.95 -0.22
C MET A 35 4.65 -5.13 -1.14
N VAL A 36 4.24 -3.93 -1.52
CA VAL A 36 5.03 -3.03 -2.39
C VAL A 36 6.32 -2.61 -1.69
N VAL A 37 6.27 -2.26 -0.41
CA VAL A 37 7.47 -1.92 0.40
C VAL A 37 8.45 -3.09 0.43
N GLU A 38 7.97 -4.32 0.69
CA GLU A 38 8.82 -5.52 0.71
C GLU A 38 9.44 -5.80 -0.66
N ILE A 39 8.68 -5.67 -1.75
CA ILE A 39 9.16 -5.83 -3.13
C ILE A 39 10.28 -4.84 -3.41
N VAL A 40 10.05 -3.56 -3.12
CA VAL A 40 11.02 -2.50 -3.36
C VAL A 40 12.27 -2.69 -2.50
N ARG A 41 12.14 -3.07 -1.23
CA ARG A 41 13.28 -3.38 -0.35
C ARG A 41 14.08 -4.60 -0.78
N SER A 42 13.44 -5.60 -1.41
CA SER A 42 14.11 -6.79 -1.95
C SER A 42 14.81 -6.52 -3.29
N SER A 43 14.65 -5.34 -3.86
CA SER A 43 15.17 -4.99 -5.17
C SER A 43 16.66 -4.67 -5.19
N SER A 44 17.24 -4.71 -6.39
CA SER A 44 18.65 -4.37 -6.63
C SER A 44 18.96 -2.86 -6.62
N LEU A 45 18.08 -2.03 -6.03
CA LEU A 45 18.35 -0.62 -5.79
C LEU A 45 19.48 -0.43 -4.76
N ASP A 46 20.21 0.68 -4.84
CA ASP A 46 21.31 0.96 -3.91
C ASP A 46 20.79 1.47 -2.55
N TRP A 47 20.28 0.55 -1.75
CA TRP A 47 19.77 0.84 -0.40
C TRP A 47 20.84 1.28 0.59
N LYS A 48 22.12 0.95 0.33
CA LYS A 48 23.22 1.38 1.21
C LYS A 48 23.39 2.88 1.20
N ARG A 49 23.10 3.49 0.05
CA ARG A 49 23.15 4.95 -0.12
C ARG A 49 21.97 5.67 0.54
N PHE A 50 20.82 4.99 0.65
CA PHE A 50 19.57 5.56 1.15
C PHE A 50 18.89 4.65 2.18
N PRO A 51 19.51 4.42 3.36
CA PRO A 51 19.01 3.45 4.33
C PRO A 51 17.63 3.81 4.91
N ASN A 52 17.31 5.10 4.97
CA ASN A 52 16.06 5.62 5.53
C ASN A 52 15.05 6.02 4.44
N ALA A 53 15.17 5.50 3.23
CA ALA A 53 14.22 5.80 2.19
C ALA A 53 12.85 5.18 2.46
N PHE A 54 11.82 5.93 2.12
CA PHE A 54 10.42 5.54 2.18
C PHE A 54 9.93 5.11 0.80
N THR A 55 8.87 4.31 0.81
CA THR A 55 8.20 3.82 -0.39
C THR A 55 6.72 4.07 -0.26
N ARG A 56 6.08 4.63 -1.28
CA ARG A 56 4.62 4.74 -1.34
C ARG A 56 4.10 4.44 -2.74
N ILE A 57 2.86 3.97 -2.82
CA ILE A 57 2.11 3.85 -4.06
C ILE A 57 1.69 5.27 -4.48
N ASP A 58 2.05 5.67 -5.69
CA ASP A 58 1.65 6.95 -6.28
C ASP A 58 0.30 6.81 -6.98
N ARG A 59 0.19 5.84 -7.88
CA ARG A 59 -1.04 5.51 -8.59
C ARG A 59 -1.05 4.06 -9.08
N VAL A 60 -2.23 3.59 -9.42
CA VAL A 60 -2.46 2.27 -9.99
C VAL A 60 -3.18 2.43 -11.32
N GLU A 61 -2.67 1.81 -12.37
CA GLU A 61 -3.25 1.83 -13.70
C GLU A 61 -3.29 0.39 -14.23
N ASN A 62 -4.49 -0.17 -14.39
CA ASN A 62 -4.69 -1.58 -14.75
C ASN A 62 -3.91 -2.51 -13.78
N ASP A 63 -3.07 -3.39 -14.31
CA ASP A 63 -2.22 -4.31 -13.52
C ASP A 63 -0.85 -3.68 -13.13
N SER A 64 -0.69 -2.38 -13.31
CA SER A 64 0.56 -1.66 -13.06
C SER A 64 0.46 -0.75 -11.84
N ILE A 65 1.44 -0.83 -10.95
CA ILE A 65 1.56 0.02 -9.77
C ILE A 65 2.76 0.96 -9.96
N PHE A 66 2.49 2.26 -9.95
CA PHE A 66 3.53 3.30 -9.96
C PHE A 66 3.93 3.60 -8.51
N ILE A 67 5.23 3.55 -8.26
CA ILE A 67 5.80 3.59 -6.91
C ILE A 67 6.81 4.73 -6.84
N LYS A 68 6.68 5.58 -5.82
CA LYS A 68 7.65 6.60 -5.48
C LYS A 68 8.54 6.11 -4.35
N VAL A 69 9.86 6.19 -4.56
CA VAL A 69 10.88 5.98 -3.52
C VAL A 69 11.51 7.33 -3.21
N PHE A 70 11.50 7.74 -1.95
CA PHE A 70 11.92 9.07 -1.51
C PHE A 70 12.52 9.04 -0.11
N PHE A 71 13.16 10.12 0.28
CA PHE A 71 13.55 10.39 1.68
C PHE A 71 13.19 11.82 2.06
N ASP A 72 12.96 12.01 3.33
CA ASP A 72 12.70 13.32 3.90
C ASP A 72 14.02 14.02 4.20
N MET A 73 14.14 15.24 3.71
CA MET A 73 15.27 16.12 3.96
C MET A 73 14.79 17.36 4.70
N ASP A 74 15.41 17.65 5.84
CA ASP A 74 15.18 18.89 6.56
C ASP A 74 16.02 20.01 5.91
N ILE A 75 15.34 21.04 5.43
CA ILE A 75 15.95 22.21 4.77
C ILE A 75 15.75 23.49 5.62
N SER A 76 15.53 23.34 6.92
CA SER A 76 15.31 24.47 7.83
C SER A 76 16.56 25.31 7.97
N ASP A 77 16.45 26.61 7.67
CA ASP A 77 17.52 27.60 7.89
C ASP A 77 17.53 28.13 9.33
N GLU A 78 16.42 27.92 10.08
CA GLU A 78 16.26 28.40 11.45
C GLU A 78 16.07 27.23 12.44
N PRO A 79 16.69 27.29 13.64
CA PRO A 79 16.68 26.18 14.59
C PRO A 79 15.31 25.82 15.18
N ASN A 80 14.30 26.70 15.04
CA ASN A 80 12.95 26.51 15.60
C ASN A 80 11.87 26.25 14.54
N THR A 81 12.22 26.26 13.26
CA THR A 81 11.31 25.96 12.14
C THR A 81 11.75 24.69 11.47
N LYS A 82 10.90 23.65 11.50
CA LYS A 82 11.17 22.41 10.78
C LYS A 82 10.50 22.46 9.40
N GLN A 83 11.31 22.57 8.35
CA GLN A 83 10.84 22.51 6.97
C GLN A 83 11.35 21.24 6.31
N VAL A 84 10.44 20.28 6.09
CA VAL A 84 10.77 18.98 5.51
C VAL A 84 10.33 18.94 4.04
N VAL A 85 11.24 18.50 3.16
CA VAL A 85 10.97 18.31 1.74
C VAL A 85 11.25 16.86 1.35
N GLU A 86 10.31 16.27 0.62
CA GLU A 86 10.51 14.94 0.04
C GLU A 86 11.48 15.01 -1.16
N ASN A 87 12.59 14.30 -1.05
CA ASN A 87 13.54 14.16 -2.15
C ASN A 87 13.37 12.79 -2.83
N THR A 88 12.94 12.80 -4.10
CA THR A 88 12.69 11.58 -4.86
C THR A 88 14.00 10.93 -5.30
N ILE A 89 14.15 9.65 -4.95
CA ILE A 89 15.30 8.81 -5.33
C ILE A 89 15.02 8.07 -6.63
N ALA A 90 13.82 7.48 -6.71
CA ALA A 90 13.42 6.68 -7.86
C ALA A 90 11.90 6.67 -8.07
N TRP A 91 11.52 6.57 -9.33
CA TRP A 91 10.19 6.16 -9.76
C TRP A 91 10.27 4.74 -10.29
N LEU A 92 9.39 3.88 -9.78
CA LEU A 92 9.34 2.47 -10.19
C LEU A 92 7.96 2.14 -10.75
N LEU A 93 7.93 1.17 -11.65
CA LEU A 93 6.73 0.57 -12.20
C LEU A 93 6.75 -0.93 -11.92
N LEU A 94 5.79 -1.41 -11.13
CA LEU A 94 5.58 -2.83 -10.87
C LEU A 94 4.44 -3.34 -11.74
N ASP A 95 4.75 -4.24 -12.66
CA ASP A 95 3.79 -5.02 -13.41
C ASP A 95 3.42 -6.30 -12.63
N LEU A 96 2.18 -6.36 -12.14
CA LEU A 96 1.69 -7.48 -11.35
C LEU A 96 1.41 -8.73 -12.20
N SER A 97 1.11 -8.54 -13.50
CA SER A 97 0.81 -9.63 -14.42
C SER A 97 2.07 -10.39 -14.80
N GLU A 98 3.09 -9.64 -15.20
CA GLU A 98 4.37 -10.21 -15.65
C GLU A 98 5.36 -10.42 -14.51
N LYS A 99 5.04 -9.93 -13.28
CA LYS A 99 5.92 -9.92 -12.11
C LYS A 99 7.29 -9.32 -12.46
N LYS A 100 7.24 -8.10 -13.01
CA LYS A 100 8.41 -7.33 -13.41
C LYS A 100 8.42 -5.99 -12.69
N LEU A 101 9.60 -5.54 -12.29
CA LEU A 101 9.84 -4.23 -11.72
C LEU A 101 10.76 -3.44 -12.64
N TYR A 102 10.41 -2.19 -12.90
CA TYR A 102 11.16 -1.31 -13.77
C TYR A 102 11.49 0.00 -13.05
N ASN A 103 12.68 0.51 -13.27
CA ASN A 103 13.04 1.88 -12.90
C ASN A 103 12.73 2.81 -14.07
N ILE A 104 11.80 3.74 -13.83
CA ILE A 104 11.30 4.70 -14.81
C ILE A 104 11.72 6.14 -14.48
N THR A 105 12.65 6.32 -13.55
CA THR A 105 13.08 7.64 -13.05
C THR A 105 13.52 8.58 -14.15
N TYR A 106 14.24 8.08 -15.13
CA TYR A 106 14.83 8.90 -16.19
C TYR A 106 14.12 8.78 -17.53
N ASN A 107 13.50 7.65 -17.81
CA ASN A 107 12.84 7.41 -19.09
C ASN A 107 11.73 6.35 -18.93
N LEU A 108 10.49 6.78 -19.13
CA LEU A 108 9.31 5.91 -19.10
C LEU A 108 9.21 5.05 -20.38
N GLU A 109 9.68 5.55 -21.52
CA GLU A 109 9.60 4.82 -22.80
C GLU A 109 10.67 3.72 -22.91
N ASN A 110 11.77 3.87 -22.17
CA ASN A 110 12.83 2.85 -22.12
C ASN A 110 13.22 2.53 -20.67
N PRO A 111 12.31 1.86 -19.93
CA PRO A 111 12.49 1.58 -18.52
C PRO A 111 13.59 0.55 -18.28
N LYS A 112 14.38 0.75 -17.23
CA LYS A 112 15.41 -0.21 -16.81
C LYS A 112 14.79 -1.27 -15.91
N LYS A 113 14.93 -2.54 -16.28
CA LYS A 113 14.50 -3.66 -15.43
C LYS A 113 15.30 -3.68 -14.12
N VAL A 114 14.61 -3.92 -13.02
CA VAL A 114 15.16 -4.05 -11.67
C VAL A 114 14.90 -5.45 -11.15
N ASP A 115 15.94 -6.12 -10.65
CA ASP A 115 15.77 -7.44 -10.05
C ASP A 115 15.22 -7.31 -8.63
N PHE A 116 14.33 -8.24 -8.26
CA PHE A 116 13.68 -8.30 -6.95
C PHE A 116 13.15 -9.70 -6.65
N ASN A 117 12.69 -9.94 -5.42
CA ASN A 117 12.09 -11.21 -5.04
C ASN A 117 10.65 -11.35 -5.58
N LYS A 118 10.50 -12.00 -6.72
CA LYS A 118 9.20 -12.21 -7.41
C LYS A 118 8.18 -13.01 -6.62
N LYS A 119 8.61 -13.79 -5.58
CA LYS A 119 7.70 -14.56 -4.73
C LYS A 119 6.81 -13.66 -3.86
N LEU A 120 7.21 -12.41 -3.66
CA LEU A 120 6.45 -11.43 -2.89
C LEU A 120 5.19 -10.95 -3.64
N VAL A 121 5.17 -11.03 -4.98
CA VAL A 121 4.07 -10.51 -5.79
C VAL A 121 2.81 -11.35 -5.64
N SER A 122 1.75 -10.74 -5.12
CA SER A 122 0.42 -11.32 -5.02
C SER A 122 -0.64 -10.33 -5.49
N LYS A 123 -1.30 -10.62 -6.62
CA LYS A 123 -2.41 -9.78 -7.14
C LYS A 123 -3.57 -9.66 -6.15
N ASN A 124 -3.83 -10.69 -5.36
CA ASN A 124 -4.94 -10.70 -4.40
C ASN A 124 -4.78 -9.64 -3.31
N LYS A 125 -3.55 -9.29 -2.95
CA LYS A 125 -3.25 -8.25 -1.97
C LYS A 125 -3.66 -6.86 -2.45
N CYS A 126 -3.58 -6.58 -3.75
CA CYS A 126 -3.91 -5.29 -4.35
C CYS A 126 -5.26 -5.25 -5.09
N LYS A 127 -6.11 -6.25 -4.90
CA LYS A 127 -7.34 -6.42 -5.67
C LYS A 127 -8.30 -5.23 -5.59
N ILE A 128 -8.37 -4.56 -4.46
CA ILE A 128 -9.24 -3.38 -4.27
C ILE A 128 -8.71 -2.19 -5.06
N LEU A 129 -7.40 -1.92 -4.99
CA LEU A 129 -6.79 -0.82 -5.73
C LEU A 129 -6.95 -1.01 -7.25
N LEU A 130 -6.79 -2.25 -7.73
CA LEU A 130 -6.95 -2.60 -9.14
C LEU A 130 -8.40 -2.38 -9.62
N ASN A 131 -9.39 -2.77 -8.84
CA ASN A 131 -10.79 -2.61 -9.19
C ASN A 131 -11.20 -1.12 -9.27
N ASN A 132 -10.69 -0.28 -8.39
CA ASN A 132 -10.98 1.15 -8.37
C ASN A 132 -10.33 1.89 -9.55
N SER A 133 -9.20 1.43 -10.06
CA SER A 133 -8.51 2.03 -11.21
C SER A 133 -9.21 1.74 -12.55
N SER A 134 -9.98 0.67 -12.64
CA SER A 134 -10.71 0.26 -13.86
C SER A 134 -12.02 1.02 -14.10
N GLN A 135 -12.43 1.90 -13.16
CA GLN A 135 -13.67 2.68 -13.24
C GLN A 135 -13.47 4.15 -13.66
N LYS A 136 -12.28 4.56 -14.02
CA LYS A 136 -11.96 5.88 -14.58
C LYS A 136 -11.64 5.77 -16.05
#